data_68d4ef2e72753272614e6ee59ab5e18f
#
_entry.id   68d4ef2e72753272614e6ee59ab5e18f
#
_cell.length_a   1.000
_cell.length_b   1.000
_cell.length_c   1.000
_cell.angle_alpha   90.00
_cell.angle_beta   90.00
_cell.angle_gamma   90.00
#
_symmetry.space_group_name_H-M   'P 1'
#
loop_
_entity.id
_entity.type
_entity.pdbx_description
1 polymer ?
#
loop_
_entity_poly.entity_id
_entity_poly.type
_entity_poly.pdbx_seq_one_letter_code
_entity_poly.pdbx_strand_id
1 'polypeptide(L)'
;MKTPYVSVLLPVFNAEKTIGESVQSILNQTWTDFELIIIDDGSFDNTAHVLDQFSDPRIRRIYQQNVGLPITLNRSIKVARGKFLARQDADDISLPLRLEKQVHFLERHPEYGLIGTWTQILENELLSTRMHCHPTSNGEIQIRLLFNNYFVHSSVMFRKSVIDITGGYSEKPEDFPPEDYELWLRIAHRCKVANLADPLIQYRELPNSISRSKLNLIHTRAQNMARLNLQRVLPNPMQWPQLELLIAILNNGKLPLTLKEVRILFGVLRQIRMQYLSFYPEDGVGIRVGFHYCCYSLFKAYLKQLSFGS
;
A
#
# COMPACT_ATOMS: atom_id res chain seq x y z
N MET A 1 14.68 -29.36 3.41
CA MET A 1 14.46 -28.45 2.28
C MET A 1 15.17 -27.14 2.57
N LYS A 2 15.81 -26.50 1.56
CA LYS A 2 16.43 -25.19 1.71
C LYS A 2 15.36 -24.16 2.07
N THR A 3 15.66 -23.24 2.98
CA THR A 3 14.76 -22.12 3.29
C THR A 3 14.68 -21.19 2.09
N PRO A 4 13.50 -20.88 1.54
CA PRO A 4 13.36 -19.97 0.41
C PRO A 4 13.75 -18.56 0.82
N TYR A 5 14.22 -17.78 -0.15
CA TYR A 5 14.62 -16.39 0.10
C TYR A 5 13.42 -15.45 0.20
N VAL A 6 12.40 -15.67 -0.63
CA VAL A 6 11.14 -14.90 -0.66
C VAL A 6 9.97 -15.85 -0.37
N SER A 7 9.00 -15.41 0.44
CA SER A 7 7.68 -16.01 0.51
C SER A 7 6.69 -15.07 -0.17
N VAL A 8 6.07 -15.52 -1.25
CA VAL A 8 4.98 -14.78 -1.91
C VAL A 8 3.67 -15.15 -1.21
N LEU A 9 2.94 -14.16 -0.72
CA LEU A 9 1.69 -14.30 0.02
C LEU A 9 0.52 -14.01 -0.92
N LEU A 10 -0.25 -15.04 -1.29
CA LEU A 10 -1.38 -14.96 -2.21
C LEU A 10 -2.64 -15.49 -1.53
N PRO A 11 -3.38 -14.67 -0.77
CA PRO A 11 -4.72 -15.02 -0.33
C PRO A 11 -5.68 -14.98 -1.52
N VAL A 12 -6.62 -15.89 -1.54
CA VAL A 12 -7.63 -15.97 -2.60
C VAL A 12 -9.02 -16.27 -2.05
N PHE A 13 -10.03 -15.65 -2.63
CA PHE A 13 -11.43 -15.90 -2.38
C PHE A 13 -12.23 -15.59 -3.65
N ASN A 14 -12.88 -16.60 -4.24
CA ASN A 14 -13.72 -16.49 -5.43
C ASN A 14 -13.04 -15.75 -6.60
N ALA A 15 -11.93 -16.29 -7.11
CA ALA A 15 -11.13 -15.70 -8.17
C ALA A 15 -10.90 -16.65 -9.35
N GLU A 16 -11.86 -17.54 -9.66
CA GLU A 16 -11.74 -18.56 -10.71
C GLU A 16 -11.26 -18.01 -12.06
N LYS A 17 -11.59 -16.73 -12.39
CA LYS A 17 -11.26 -16.10 -13.67
C LYS A 17 -9.84 -15.56 -13.76
N THR A 18 -9.21 -15.24 -12.64
CA THR A 18 -7.95 -14.47 -12.60
C THR A 18 -6.81 -15.20 -11.90
N ILE A 19 -7.14 -16.11 -10.98
CA ILE A 19 -6.12 -16.76 -10.14
C ILE A 19 -5.08 -17.53 -10.96
N GLY A 20 -5.48 -18.13 -12.09
CA GLY A 20 -4.56 -18.86 -12.96
C GLY A 20 -3.44 -17.95 -13.51
N GLU A 21 -3.80 -16.76 -14.00
CA GLU A 21 -2.83 -15.78 -14.51
C GLU A 21 -1.95 -15.23 -13.38
N SER A 22 -2.55 -14.93 -12.22
CA SER A 22 -1.80 -14.44 -11.06
C SER A 22 -0.74 -15.45 -10.61
N VAL A 23 -1.12 -16.73 -10.43
CA VAL A 23 -0.18 -17.81 -10.07
C VAL A 23 0.90 -17.97 -11.12
N GLN A 24 0.55 -18.03 -12.41
CA GLN A 24 1.50 -18.19 -13.50
C GLN A 24 2.50 -17.04 -13.54
N SER A 25 2.06 -15.81 -13.26
CA SER A 25 2.93 -14.62 -13.23
C SER A 25 4.01 -14.70 -12.16
N ILE A 26 3.70 -15.31 -11.02
CA ILE A 26 4.68 -15.56 -9.96
C ILE A 26 5.62 -16.71 -10.33
N LEU A 27 5.10 -17.79 -10.93
CA LEU A 27 5.95 -18.90 -11.35
C LEU A 27 6.97 -18.50 -12.43
N ASN A 28 6.66 -17.49 -13.23
CA ASN A 28 7.51 -16.92 -14.29
C ASN A 28 8.50 -15.85 -13.82
N GLN A 29 8.66 -15.62 -12.50
CA GLN A 29 9.62 -14.65 -11.99
C GLN A 29 11.06 -15.07 -12.26
N THR A 30 11.93 -14.10 -12.62
CA THR A 30 13.37 -14.32 -12.83
C THR A 30 14.10 -14.72 -11.55
N TRP A 31 13.65 -14.22 -10.40
CA TRP A 31 14.10 -14.67 -9.09
C TRP A 31 13.41 -15.99 -8.73
N THR A 32 14.14 -17.11 -8.75
CA THR A 32 13.58 -18.47 -8.60
C THR A 32 13.59 -19.01 -7.17
N ASP A 33 14.37 -18.41 -6.26
CA ASP A 33 14.46 -18.86 -4.84
C ASP A 33 13.31 -18.28 -4.00
N PHE A 34 12.09 -18.80 -4.25
CA PHE A 34 10.90 -18.40 -3.52
C PHE A 34 9.98 -19.61 -3.22
N GLU A 35 9.09 -19.42 -2.26
CA GLU A 35 7.87 -20.22 -2.10
C GLU A 35 6.65 -19.35 -2.41
N LEU A 36 5.61 -19.94 -2.99
CA LEU A 36 4.31 -19.31 -3.23
C LEU A 36 3.29 -19.91 -2.26
N ILE A 37 2.87 -19.13 -1.28
CA ILE A 37 1.87 -19.54 -0.29
C ILE A 37 0.51 -19.05 -0.76
N ILE A 38 -0.33 -19.97 -1.19
CA ILE A 38 -1.72 -19.71 -1.61
C ILE A 38 -2.62 -20.15 -0.47
N ILE A 39 -3.40 -19.22 0.09
CA ILE A 39 -4.44 -19.56 1.06
C ILE A 39 -5.79 -19.26 0.45
N ASP A 40 -6.52 -20.34 0.16
CA ASP A 40 -7.93 -20.25 -0.26
C ASP A 40 -8.81 -20.06 0.98
N ASP A 41 -9.38 -18.87 1.08
CA ASP A 41 -10.21 -18.42 2.19
C ASP A 41 -11.68 -18.84 2.02
N GLY A 42 -11.90 -20.10 1.63
CA GLY A 42 -13.21 -20.71 1.53
C GLY A 42 -13.97 -20.35 0.25
N SER A 43 -13.30 -20.35 -0.91
CA SER A 43 -13.95 -20.14 -2.20
C SER A 43 -15.02 -21.19 -2.47
N PHE A 44 -16.10 -20.75 -3.10
CA PHE A 44 -17.23 -21.61 -3.51
C PHE A 44 -17.47 -21.62 -5.03
N ASP A 45 -16.63 -20.92 -5.79
CA ASP A 45 -16.54 -20.99 -7.25
C ASP A 45 -15.51 -22.06 -7.69
N ASN A 46 -15.07 -22.03 -8.95
CA ASN A 46 -14.07 -22.97 -9.47
C ASN A 46 -12.61 -22.62 -9.09
N THR A 47 -12.35 -21.68 -8.17
CA THR A 47 -10.99 -21.29 -7.76
C THR A 47 -10.12 -22.48 -7.37
N ALA A 48 -10.65 -23.39 -6.53
CA ALA A 48 -9.90 -24.57 -6.09
C ALA A 48 -9.52 -25.47 -7.27
N HIS A 49 -10.44 -25.68 -8.21
CA HIS A 49 -10.21 -26.49 -9.41
C HIS A 49 -9.12 -25.87 -10.32
N VAL A 50 -9.11 -24.55 -10.48
CA VAL A 50 -8.04 -23.85 -11.23
C VAL A 50 -6.69 -24.02 -10.54
N LEU A 51 -6.65 -23.90 -9.21
CA LEU A 51 -5.42 -24.09 -8.43
C LEU A 51 -4.88 -25.52 -8.51
N ASP A 52 -5.74 -26.53 -8.65
CA ASP A 52 -5.35 -27.94 -8.74
C ASP A 52 -4.59 -28.26 -10.04
N GLN A 53 -4.68 -27.41 -11.06
CA GLN A 53 -3.93 -27.57 -12.30
C GLN A 53 -2.43 -27.24 -12.16
N PHE A 54 -2.02 -26.58 -11.08
CA PHE A 54 -0.62 -26.23 -10.84
C PHE A 54 0.08 -27.28 -9.96
N SER A 55 1.20 -27.83 -10.46
CA SER A 55 1.99 -28.87 -9.78
C SER A 55 3.42 -28.41 -9.41
N ASP A 56 3.72 -27.10 -9.48
CA ASP A 56 5.04 -26.57 -9.18
C ASP A 56 5.41 -26.80 -7.70
N PRO A 57 6.59 -27.37 -7.38
CA PRO A 57 7.01 -27.69 -6.01
C PRO A 57 7.22 -26.45 -5.12
N ARG A 58 7.29 -25.26 -5.68
CA ARG A 58 7.37 -23.98 -4.92
C ARG A 58 6.03 -23.58 -4.34
N ILE A 59 4.91 -24.14 -4.80
CA ILE A 59 3.55 -23.83 -4.34
C ILE A 59 3.25 -24.57 -3.04
N ARG A 60 2.73 -23.84 -2.08
CA ARG A 60 2.16 -24.34 -0.83
C ARG A 60 0.71 -23.90 -0.72
N ARG A 61 -0.25 -24.80 -0.93
CA ARG A 61 -1.69 -24.52 -0.86
C ARG A 61 -2.24 -24.83 0.53
N ILE A 62 -3.08 -23.95 1.04
CA ILE A 62 -3.81 -24.10 2.29
C ILE A 62 -5.25 -23.72 2.02
N TYR A 63 -6.17 -24.58 2.43
CA TYR A 63 -7.61 -24.33 2.35
C TYR A 63 -8.15 -24.07 3.75
N GLN A 64 -9.06 -23.11 3.89
CA GLN A 64 -9.69 -22.77 5.17
C GLN A 64 -11.13 -22.32 4.96
N GLN A 65 -11.92 -22.27 6.04
CA GLN A 65 -13.19 -21.55 6.03
C GLN A 65 -12.92 -20.04 5.91
N ASN A 66 -13.86 -19.30 5.30
CA ASN A 66 -13.71 -17.87 5.14
C ASN A 66 -13.61 -17.15 6.48
N VAL A 67 -12.50 -16.47 6.71
CA VAL A 67 -12.21 -15.69 7.92
C VAL A 67 -11.84 -14.23 7.57
N GLY A 68 -11.76 -13.89 6.29
CA GLY A 68 -11.45 -12.56 5.78
C GLY A 68 -9.97 -12.30 5.54
N LEU A 69 -9.72 -11.30 4.69
CA LEU A 69 -8.40 -11.00 4.15
C LEU A 69 -7.31 -10.77 5.20
N PRO A 70 -7.50 -9.93 6.26
CA PRO A 70 -6.43 -9.66 7.24
C PRO A 70 -5.97 -10.92 7.99
N ILE A 71 -6.91 -11.77 8.41
CA ILE A 71 -6.60 -13.03 9.13
C ILE A 71 -5.88 -14.00 8.19
N THR A 72 -6.32 -14.09 6.94
CA THR A 72 -5.71 -14.94 5.91
C THR A 72 -4.28 -14.49 5.59
N LEU A 73 -4.03 -13.17 5.51
CA LEU A 73 -2.70 -12.62 5.35
C LEU A 73 -1.79 -12.90 6.56
N ASN A 74 -2.29 -12.74 7.79
CA ASN A 74 -1.55 -13.08 9.00
C ASN A 74 -1.20 -14.57 9.06
N ARG A 75 -2.13 -15.43 8.64
CA ARG A 75 -1.85 -16.86 8.52
C ARG A 75 -0.76 -17.14 7.49
N SER A 76 -0.77 -16.45 6.35
CA SER A 76 0.28 -16.54 5.33
C SER A 76 1.64 -16.12 5.89
N ILE A 77 1.70 -15.00 6.62
CA ILE A 77 2.91 -14.50 7.28
C ILE A 77 3.45 -15.52 8.29
N LYS A 78 2.56 -16.12 9.10
CA LYS A 78 2.94 -17.10 10.13
C LYS A 78 3.59 -18.35 9.55
N VAL A 79 3.14 -18.82 8.39
CA VAL A 79 3.69 -20.03 7.76
C VAL A 79 4.83 -19.74 6.78
N ALA A 80 5.09 -18.47 6.48
CA ALA A 80 6.15 -18.01 5.58
C ALA A 80 7.54 -18.28 6.18
N ARG A 81 8.47 -18.76 5.35
CA ARG A 81 9.85 -19.12 5.75
C ARG A 81 10.87 -18.14 5.17
N GLY A 82 10.49 -17.34 4.16
CA GLY A 82 11.38 -16.42 3.48
C GLY A 82 11.88 -15.26 4.35
N LYS A 83 13.03 -14.74 4.00
CA LYS A 83 13.60 -13.50 4.56
C LYS A 83 12.72 -12.30 4.21
N PHE A 84 12.19 -12.29 2.98
CA PHE A 84 11.27 -11.27 2.46
C PHE A 84 9.88 -11.85 2.23
N LEU A 85 8.87 -11.03 2.43
CA LEU A 85 7.48 -11.33 2.19
C LEU A 85 7.00 -10.43 1.04
N ALA A 86 6.57 -11.04 -0.07
CA ALA A 86 6.02 -10.34 -1.22
C ALA A 86 4.51 -10.56 -1.26
N ARG A 87 3.73 -9.49 -1.36
CA ARG A 87 2.27 -9.58 -1.48
C ARG A 87 1.87 -9.78 -2.95
N GLN A 88 0.86 -10.61 -3.20
CA GLN A 88 0.25 -10.80 -4.52
C GLN A 88 -1.27 -10.90 -4.38
N ASP A 89 -2.04 -10.08 -5.15
CA ASP A 89 -3.48 -10.24 -5.28
C ASP A 89 -3.83 -11.34 -6.28
N ALA A 90 -4.96 -12.00 -6.05
CA ALA A 90 -5.42 -13.10 -6.89
C ALA A 90 -5.90 -12.67 -8.29
N ASP A 91 -6.01 -11.36 -8.52
CA ASP A 91 -6.46 -10.74 -9.76
C ASP A 91 -5.37 -9.90 -10.47
N ASP A 92 -4.19 -9.73 -9.86
CA ASP A 92 -3.09 -8.96 -10.43
C ASP A 92 -2.02 -9.84 -11.09
N ILE A 93 -1.24 -9.23 -11.99
CA ILE A 93 -0.15 -9.90 -12.72
C ILE A 93 1.18 -9.28 -12.35
N SER A 94 2.11 -10.08 -11.84
CA SER A 94 3.50 -9.67 -11.58
C SER A 94 4.36 -9.78 -12.83
N LEU A 95 5.05 -8.69 -13.21
CA LEU A 95 6.00 -8.73 -14.32
C LEU A 95 7.29 -9.50 -13.93
N PRO A 96 7.98 -10.14 -14.88
CA PRO A 96 9.03 -11.11 -14.58
C PRO A 96 10.17 -10.64 -13.67
N LEU A 97 10.53 -9.36 -13.71
CA LEU A 97 11.65 -8.79 -12.95
C LEU A 97 11.25 -8.28 -11.56
N ARG A 98 9.97 -8.43 -11.15
CA ARG A 98 9.48 -7.84 -9.89
C ARG A 98 10.27 -8.32 -8.67
N LEU A 99 10.28 -9.62 -8.41
CA LEU A 99 10.93 -10.16 -7.21
C LEU A 99 12.44 -9.86 -7.21
N GLU A 100 13.10 -10.00 -8.35
CA GLU A 100 14.53 -9.75 -8.51
C GLU A 100 14.89 -8.30 -8.16
N LYS A 101 14.20 -7.31 -8.74
CA LYS A 101 14.46 -5.90 -8.48
C LYS A 101 14.20 -5.53 -7.01
N GLN A 102 13.12 -6.04 -6.44
CA GLN A 102 12.78 -5.76 -5.05
C GLN A 102 13.76 -6.40 -4.06
N VAL A 103 14.18 -7.64 -4.30
CA VAL A 103 15.20 -8.33 -3.49
C VAL A 103 16.52 -7.56 -3.56
N HIS A 104 17.00 -7.23 -4.76
CA HIS A 104 18.25 -6.49 -4.94
C HIS A 104 18.23 -5.13 -4.25
N PHE A 105 17.10 -4.42 -4.29
CA PHE A 105 16.97 -3.14 -3.57
C PHE A 105 17.07 -3.36 -2.06
N LEU A 106 16.26 -4.25 -1.49
CA LEU A 106 16.26 -4.50 -0.06
C LEU A 106 17.60 -5.04 0.44
N GLU A 107 18.33 -5.84 -0.35
CA GLU A 107 19.66 -6.33 0.04
C GLU A 107 20.70 -5.21 0.10
N ARG A 108 20.66 -4.26 -0.83
CA ARG A 108 21.59 -3.13 -0.86
C ARG A 108 21.26 -2.05 0.16
N HIS A 109 20.02 -2.02 0.66
CA HIS A 109 19.52 -0.96 1.55
C HIS A 109 18.91 -1.57 2.82
N PRO A 110 19.72 -2.00 3.81
CA PRO A 110 19.24 -2.66 5.01
C PRO A 110 18.34 -1.78 5.89
N GLU A 111 18.42 -0.46 5.76
CA GLU A 111 17.58 0.50 6.46
C GLU A 111 16.14 0.57 5.94
N TYR A 112 15.86 0.01 4.74
CA TYR A 112 14.50 -0.07 4.20
C TYR A 112 13.82 -1.36 4.64
N GLY A 113 12.62 -1.22 5.19
CA GLY A 113 11.80 -2.35 5.65
C GLY A 113 10.69 -2.75 4.69
N LEU A 114 10.23 -1.82 3.85
CA LEU A 114 9.16 -2.00 2.88
C LEU A 114 9.53 -1.34 1.56
N ILE A 115 9.23 -2.02 0.46
CA ILE A 115 9.32 -1.45 -0.88
C ILE A 115 8.08 -1.85 -1.71
N GLY A 116 7.47 -0.85 -2.36
CA GLY A 116 6.47 -1.06 -3.41
C GLY A 116 7.05 -0.85 -4.81
N THR A 117 6.18 -0.88 -5.81
CA THR A 117 6.53 -0.53 -7.20
C THR A 117 5.40 0.31 -7.81
N TRP A 118 5.70 1.00 -8.90
CA TRP A 118 4.64 1.50 -9.76
C TRP A 118 3.85 0.34 -10.35
N THR A 119 2.61 0.62 -10.77
CA THR A 119 1.77 -0.39 -11.41
C THR A 119 1.12 0.17 -12.66
N GLN A 120 0.98 -0.65 -13.68
CA GLN A 120 0.21 -0.34 -14.86
C GLN A 120 -1.22 -0.88 -14.69
N ILE A 121 -2.21 -0.12 -15.13
CA ILE A 121 -3.61 -0.53 -14.97
C ILE A 121 -4.01 -1.46 -16.10
N LEU A 122 -4.61 -2.59 -15.73
CA LEU A 122 -5.27 -3.52 -16.64
C LEU A 122 -6.78 -3.31 -16.51
N GLU A 123 -7.40 -2.77 -17.57
CA GLU A 123 -8.81 -2.44 -17.61
C GLU A 123 -9.52 -3.25 -18.72
N ASN A 124 -10.55 -4.02 -18.35
CA ASN A 124 -11.25 -4.92 -19.28
C ASN A 124 -10.31 -5.84 -20.08
N GLU A 125 -9.33 -6.45 -19.41
CA GLU A 125 -8.29 -7.32 -19.99
C GLU A 125 -7.35 -6.61 -20.99
N LEU A 126 -7.41 -5.28 -21.10
CA LEU A 126 -6.54 -4.48 -21.95
C LEU A 126 -5.59 -3.62 -21.10
N LEU A 127 -4.34 -3.59 -21.52
CA LEU A 127 -3.33 -2.77 -20.86
C LEU A 127 -3.61 -1.28 -21.15
N SER A 128 -3.90 -0.53 -20.11
CA SER A 128 -4.15 0.91 -20.20
C SER A 128 -2.83 1.70 -20.19
N THR A 129 -2.85 2.93 -20.74
CA THR A 129 -1.76 3.89 -20.55
C THR A 129 -1.73 4.49 -19.14
N ARG A 130 -2.76 4.25 -18.33
CA ARG A 130 -2.85 4.71 -16.93
C ARG A 130 -1.95 3.89 -16.04
N MET A 131 -1.29 4.58 -15.11
CA MET A 131 -0.40 3.97 -14.13
C MET A 131 -0.65 4.56 -12.74
N HIS A 132 -0.42 3.78 -11.70
CA HIS A 132 -0.22 4.30 -10.35
C HIS A 132 1.27 4.61 -10.17
N CYS A 133 1.63 5.88 -10.30
CA CYS A 133 2.98 6.41 -10.07
C CYS A 133 3.04 7.02 -8.66
N HIS A 134 3.37 6.21 -7.68
CA HIS A 134 3.51 6.66 -6.31
C HIS A 134 4.89 7.27 -6.05
N PRO A 135 5.06 8.11 -4.99
CA PRO A 135 6.36 8.68 -4.62
C PRO A 135 7.38 7.57 -4.34
N THR A 136 8.64 7.84 -4.66
CA THR A 136 9.71 6.82 -4.60
C THR A 136 10.65 7.00 -3.42
N SER A 137 10.84 8.21 -2.92
CA SER A 137 11.76 8.50 -1.82
C SER A 137 11.09 8.39 -0.45
N ASN A 138 11.85 7.92 0.56
CA ASN A 138 11.37 7.80 1.93
C ASN A 138 10.76 9.09 2.46
N GLY A 139 11.47 10.21 2.38
CA GLY A 139 11.01 11.48 2.93
C GLY A 139 9.72 12.00 2.30
N GLU A 140 9.52 11.80 0.99
CA GLU A 140 8.27 12.15 0.32
C GLU A 140 7.12 11.23 0.76
N ILE A 141 7.38 9.94 0.82
CA ILE A 141 6.39 8.95 1.27
C ILE A 141 5.96 9.24 2.70
N GLN A 142 6.89 9.50 3.61
CA GLN A 142 6.63 9.79 5.01
C GLN A 142 5.64 10.96 5.19
N ILE A 143 5.81 12.05 4.44
CA ILE A 143 4.90 13.20 4.49
C ILE A 143 3.53 12.86 3.90
N ARG A 144 3.51 12.21 2.74
CA ARG A 144 2.25 11.93 2.02
C ARG A 144 1.45 10.83 2.70
N LEU A 145 2.14 9.83 3.27
CA LEU A 145 1.53 8.72 4.00
C LEU A 145 0.79 9.16 5.27
N LEU A 146 1.07 10.37 5.80
CA LEU A 146 0.28 10.96 6.89
C LEU A 146 -1.20 11.11 6.52
N PHE A 147 -1.51 11.25 5.25
CA PHE A 147 -2.83 11.63 4.77
C PHE A 147 -3.51 10.53 3.96
N ASN A 148 -2.75 9.72 3.23
CA ASN A 148 -3.32 8.69 2.36
C ASN A 148 -2.32 7.55 2.11
N ASN A 149 -2.81 6.40 1.62
CA ASN A 149 -1.98 5.27 1.20
C ASN A 149 -1.25 5.59 -0.12
N TYR A 150 0.06 5.30 -0.18
CA TYR A 150 0.91 5.48 -1.35
C TYR A 150 1.65 4.20 -1.74
N PHE A 151 1.07 3.05 -1.41
CA PHE A 151 1.51 1.74 -1.87
C PHE A 151 0.33 0.99 -2.48
N VAL A 152 0.55 0.34 -3.61
CA VAL A 152 -0.40 -0.64 -4.14
C VAL A 152 -0.15 -1.95 -3.41
N HIS A 153 -1.18 -2.53 -2.80
CA HIS A 153 -1.05 -3.69 -1.91
C HIS A 153 -0.33 -4.86 -2.59
N SER A 154 -0.72 -5.21 -3.80
CA SER A 154 -0.10 -6.31 -4.58
C SER A 154 1.33 -6.02 -5.04
N SER A 155 1.80 -4.77 -4.93
CA SER A 155 3.15 -4.40 -5.37
C SER A 155 4.22 -4.53 -4.30
N VAL A 156 3.85 -4.71 -3.03
CA VAL A 156 4.81 -4.57 -1.94
C VAL A 156 5.64 -5.82 -1.68
N MET A 157 6.88 -5.59 -1.26
CA MET A 157 7.74 -6.56 -0.59
C MET A 157 8.29 -5.93 0.70
N PHE A 158 8.31 -6.70 1.78
CA PHE A 158 8.81 -6.22 3.07
C PHE A 158 9.64 -7.29 3.80
N ARG A 159 10.48 -6.84 4.73
CA ARG A 159 11.28 -7.75 5.55
C ARG A 159 10.40 -8.50 6.54
N LYS A 160 10.56 -9.80 6.66
CA LYS A 160 9.85 -10.59 7.69
C LYS A 160 10.18 -10.08 9.10
N SER A 161 11.44 -9.71 9.36
CA SER A 161 11.88 -9.17 10.65
C SER A 161 11.19 -7.85 11.06
N VAL A 162 10.66 -7.09 10.10
CA VAL A 162 9.88 -5.88 10.42
C VAL A 162 8.54 -6.26 11.05
N ILE A 163 7.93 -7.38 10.62
CA ILE A 163 6.69 -7.88 11.21
C ILE A 163 6.88 -8.31 12.67
N ASP A 164 8.04 -8.81 13.03
CA ASP A 164 8.34 -9.18 14.42
C ASP A 164 8.30 -7.96 15.36
N ILE A 165 8.58 -6.77 14.82
CA ILE A 165 8.60 -5.49 15.56
C ILE A 165 7.25 -4.76 15.48
N THR A 166 6.62 -4.78 14.30
CA THR A 166 5.39 -4.01 14.05
C THR A 166 4.11 -4.82 14.27
N GLY A 167 4.20 -6.14 14.30
CA GLY A 167 3.07 -7.04 14.17
C GLY A 167 2.60 -7.17 12.72
N GLY A 168 1.67 -8.11 12.48
CA GLY A 168 1.03 -8.32 11.19
C GLY A 168 -0.08 -7.32 10.88
N TYR A 169 -0.96 -7.68 9.97
CA TYR A 169 -2.17 -6.90 9.66
C TYR A 169 -3.09 -6.83 10.89
N SER A 170 -3.75 -5.69 11.07
CA SER A 170 -4.77 -5.58 12.12
C SER A 170 -5.96 -6.49 11.78
N GLU A 171 -6.39 -7.28 12.76
CA GLU A 171 -7.59 -8.13 12.64
C GLU A 171 -8.85 -7.45 13.16
N LYS A 172 -8.74 -6.20 13.59
CA LYS A 172 -9.88 -5.41 14.07
C LYS A 172 -10.79 -5.04 12.91
N PRO A 173 -12.10 -5.25 13.02
CA PRO A 173 -13.05 -4.90 11.95
C PRO A 173 -13.03 -3.43 11.53
N GLU A 174 -12.69 -2.52 12.46
CA GLU A 174 -12.57 -1.09 12.19
C GLU A 174 -11.37 -0.71 11.31
N ASP A 175 -10.33 -1.56 11.23
CA ASP A 175 -9.12 -1.32 10.45
C ASP A 175 -9.19 -1.93 9.03
N PHE A 176 -10.24 -2.70 8.71
CA PHE A 176 -10.41 -3.34 7.41
C PHE A 176 -11.70 -2.95 6.70
N PRO A 177 -11.67 -2.52 5.44
CA PRO A 177 -10.53 -1.95 4.71
C PRO A 177 -10.27 -0.51 5.14
N PRO A 178 -9.09 0.07 4.97
CA PRO A 178 -7.87 -0.42 4.34
C PRO A 178 -6.85 -0.96 5.37
N GLU A 179 -6.73 -2.27 5.50
CA GLU A 179 -5.82 -2.96 6.42
C GLU A 179 -4.35 -2.72 6.08
N ASP A 180 -4.06 -2.53 4.80
CA ASP A 180 -2.72 -2.31 4.26
C ASP A 180 -2.18 -0.95 4.69
N TYR A 181 -2.96 0.10 4.60
CA TYR A 181 -2.57 1.45 5.00
C TYR A 181 -2.18 1.50 6.48
N GLU A 182 -2.93 0.84 7.34
CA GLU A 182 -2.63 0.75 8.78
C GLU A 182 -1.26 0.09 9.02
N LEU A 183 -0.98 -1.02 8.34
CA LEU A 183 0.29 -1.73 8.46
C LEU A 183 1.45 -0.88 7.91
N TRP A 184 1.28 -0.23 6.75
CA TRP A 184 2.33 0.62 6.17
C TRP A 184 2.70 1.78 7.07
N LEU A 185 1.74 2.36 7.78
CA LEU A 185 2.01 3.41 8.77
C LEU A 185 2.87 2.89 9.92
N ARG A 186 2.58 1.71 10.47
CA ARG A 186 3.40 1.11 11.53
C ARG A 186 4.82 0.80 11.05
N ILE A 187 4.94 0.28 9.84
CA ILE A 187 6.25 -0.02 9.23
C ILE A 187 7.04 1.26 8.99
N ALA A 188 6.44 2.28 8.37
CA ALA A 188 7.09 3.55 8.05
C ALA A 188 7.58 4.32 9.29
N HIS A 189 6.98 4.10 10.45
CA HIS A 189 7.47 4.65 11.73
C HIS A 189 8.70 3.92 12.30
N ARG A 190 9.09 2.76 11.75
CA ARG A 190 10.17 1.93 12.28
C ARG A 190 11.36 1.82 11.35
N CYS A 191 11.16 1.99 10.07
CA CYS A 191 12.18 1.86 9.04
C CYS A 191 11.87 2.73 7.82
N LYS A 192 12.87 2.89 6.95
CA LYS A 192 12.64 3.57 5.67
C LYS A 192 11.76 2.73 4.75
N VAL A 193 11.02 3.44 3.89
CA VAL A 193 10.11 2.86 2.91
C VAL A 193 10.32 3.51 1.54
N ALA A 194 10.09 2.78 0.46
CA ALA A 194 10.27 3.30 -0.90
C ALA A 194 9.28 2.67 -1.89
N ASN A 195 9.18 3.25 -3.09
CA ASN A 195 8.66 2.57 -4.28
C ASN A 195 9.71 2.62 -5.40
N LEU A 196 9.84 1.53 -6.14
CA LEU A 196 10.59 1.54 -7.40
C LEU A 196 9.78 2.27 -8.47
N ALA A 197 10.44 3.12 -9.26
CA ALA A 197 9.82 3.83 -10.39
C ALA A 197 9.63 2.93 -11.63
N ASP A 198 9.56 1.63 -11.42
CA ASP A 198 9.30 0.63 -12.44
C ASP A 198 7.86 0.10 -12.30
N PRO A 199 7.05 0.04 -13.37
CA PRO A 199 5.76 -0.62 -13.34
C PRO A 199 5.97 -2.15 -13.39
N LEU A 200 6.00 -2.79 -12.21
CA LEU A 200 6.29 -4.22 -12.06
C LEU A 200 5.05 -5.06 -11.74
N ILE A 201 3.88 -4.42 -11.71
CA ILE A 201 2.56 -5.04 -11.55
C ILE A 201 1.63 -4.51 -12.64
N GLN A 202 0.82 -5.39 -13.20
CA GLN A 202 -0.40 -5.03 -13.91
C GLN A 202 -1.55 -5.17 -12.92
N TYR A 203 -2.08 -4.01 -12.50
CA TYR A 203 -3.15 -3.90 -11.52
C TYR A 203 -4.50 -3.97 -12.21
N ARG A 204 -5.29 -5.00 -11.93
CA ARG A 204 -6.60 -5.23 -12.56
C ARG A 204 -7.68 -4.42 -11.87
N GLU A 205 -8.30 -3.51 -12.61
CA GLU A 205 -9.48 -2.77 -12.14
C GLU A 205 -10.76 -3.58 -12.37
N LEU A 206 -11.28 -4.19 -11.31
CA LEU A 206 -12.55 -4.93 -11.34
C LEU A 206 -13.70 -4.05 -10.82
N PRO A 207 -14.91 -4.10 -11.44
CA PRO A 207 -16.09 -3.35 -10.98
C PRO A 207 -16.48 -3.68 -9.54
N ASN A 208 -16.32 -4.93 -9.12
CA ASN A 208 -16.72 -5.44 -7.82
C ASN A 208 -15.55 -5.55 -6.82
N SER A 209 -14.40 -4.92 -7.09
CA SER A 209 -13.27 -4.91 -6.16
C SER A 209 -13.66 -4.29 -4.80
N ILE A 210 -12.99 -4.71 -3.72
CA ILE A 210 -13.17 -4.14 -2.38
C ILE A 210 -12.94 -2.63 -2.42
N SER A 211 -11.94 -2.18 -3.16
CA SER A 211 -11.59 -0.76 -3.31
C SER A 211 -12.73 0.08 -3.90
N ARG A 212 -13.53 -0.48 -4.82
CA ARG A 212 -14.68 0.22 -5.42
C ARG A 212 -15.95 0.05 -4.60
N SER A 213 -16.25 -1.17 -4.17
CA SER A 213 -17.50 -1.49 -3.46
C SER A 213 -17.59 -0.85 -2.07
N LYS A 214 -16.44 -0.61 -1.40
CA LYS A 214 -16.36 -0.03 -0.06
C LYS A 214 -15.68 1.35 -0.03
N LEU A 215 -15.69 2.09 -1.14
CA LEU A 215 -14.95 3.35 -1.30
C LEU A 215 -15.23 4.37 -0.18
N ASN A 216 -16.49 4.61 0.18
CA ASN A 216 -16.87 5.55 1.23
C ASN A 216 -16.34 5.14 2.61
N LEU A 217 -16.39 3.83 2.91
CA LEU A 217 -15.86 3.28 4.15
C LEU A 217 -14.33 3.43 4.22
N ILE A 218 -13.64 3.13 3.12
CA ILE A 218 -12.19 3.29 2.99
C ILE A 218 -11.80 4.75 3.22
N HIS A 219 -12.48 5.71 2.59
CA HIS A 219 -12.23 7.14 2.78
C HIS A 219 -12.41 7.58 4.23
N THR A 220 -13.52 7.21 4.87
CA THR A 220 -13.78 7.57 6.28
C THR A 220 -12.70 7.01 7.20
N ARG A 221 -12.29 5.76 7.00
CA ARG A 221 -11.25 5.11 7.82
C ARG A 221 -9.87 5.67 7.55
N ALA A 222 -9.53 5.94 6.28
CA ALA A 222 -8.27 6.61 5.93
C ALA A 222 -8.16 7.99 6.60
N GLN A 223 -9.25 8.76 6.66
CA GLN A 223 -9.29 10.03 7.39
C GLN A 223 -9.07 9.86 8.89
N ASN A 224 -9.67 8.83 9.50
CA ASN A 224 -9.43 8.52 10.91
C ASN A 224 -7.97 8.12 11.18
N MET A 225 -7.37 7.31 10.32
CA MET A 225 -5.95 6.95 10.40
C MET A 225 -5.05 8.18 10.23
N ALA A 226 -5.36 9.06 9.27
CA ALA A 226 -4.64 10.32 9.09
C ALA A 226 -4.71 11.20 10.33
N ARG A 227 -5.88 11.29 10.97
CA ARG A 227 -6.06 12.03 12.25
C ARG A 227 -5.15 11.47 13.35
N LEU A 228 -5.18 10.16 13.56
CA LEU A 228 -4.33 9.49 14.56
C LEU A 228 -2.84 9.68 14.30
N ASN A 229 -2.42 9.64 13.03
CA ASN A 229 -1.03 9.89 12.65
C ASN A 229 -0.59 11.33 12.91
N LEU A 230 -1.42 12.29 12.54
CA LEU A 230 -1.11 13.70 12.78
C LEU A 230 -1.05 14.02 14.26
N GLN A 231 -1.88 13.37 15.11
CA GLN A 231 -1.80 13.49 16.57
C GLN A 231 -0.45 13.02 17.14
N ARG A 232 0.19 12.04 16.52
CA ARG A 232 1.52 11.56 16.93
C ARG A 232 2.65 12.51 16.52
N VAL A 233 2.48 13.21 15.41
CA VAL A 233 3.51 14.09 14.83
C VAL A 233 3.42 15.52 15.34
N LEU A 234 2.23 16.04 15.57
CA LEU A 234 2.01 17.41 16.02
C LEU A 234 1.95 17.46 17.54
N PRO A 235 2.72 18.37 18.20
CA PRO A 235 2.78 18.45 19.66
C PRO A 235 1.43 18.76 20.32
N ASN A 236 0.54 19.48 19.62
CA ASN A 236 -0.78 19.90 20.11
C ASN A 236 -1.82 19.91 18.97
N PRO A 237 -2.19 18.74 18.42
CA PRO A 237 -3.12 18.67 17.30
C PRO A 237 -4.52 19.21 17.62
N MET A 238 -4.94 19.14 18.88
CA MET A 238 -6.24 19.67 19.34
C MET A 238 -6.36 21.21 19.22
N GLN A 239 -5.26 21.93 19.04
CA GLN A 239 -5.25 23.39 18.84
C GLN A 239 -5.49 23.80 17.38
N TRP A 240 -5.65 22.83 16.46
CA TRP A 240 -5.80 23.09 15.04
C TRP A 240 -7.22 22.83 14.55
N PRO A 241 -8.14 23.81 14.62
CA PRO A 241 -9.54 23.59 14.24
C PRO A 241 -9.74 23.20 12.76
N GLN A 242 -8.73 23.47 11.91
CA GLN A 242 -8.76 23.13 10.48
C GLN A 242 -8.05 21.82 10.12
N LEU A 243 -7.62 21.03 11.11
CA LEU A 243 -6.95 19.74 10.85
C LEU A 243 -7.85 18.78 10.04
N GLU A 244 -9.12 18.73 10.38
CA GLU A 244 -10.11 17.92 9.65
C GLU A 244 -10.25 18.36 8.19
N LEU A 245 -10.22 19.66 7.96
CA LEU A 245 -10.29 20.22 6.62
C LEU A 245 -9.03 19.85 5.80
N LEU A 246 -7.84 19.89 6.41
CA LEU A 246 -6.60 19.47 5.76
C LEU A 246 -6.63 17.98 5.39
N ILE A 247 -7.06 17.13 6.32
CA ILE A 247 -7.21 15.69 6.10
C ILE A 247 -8.17 15.43 4.93
N ALA A 248 -9.35 16.05 4.96
CA ALA A 248 -10.34 15.88 3.91
C ALA A 248 -9.83 16.30 2.53
N ILE A 249 -9.12 17.43 2.43
CA ILE A 249 -8.55 17.92 1.16
C ILE A 249 -7.48 16.98 0.63
N LEU A 250 -6.56 16.54 1.48
CA LEU A 250 -5.44 15.69 1.07
C LEU A 250 -5.85 14.22 0.83
N ASN A 251 -7.04 13.84 1.31
CA ASN A 251 -7.71 12.57 0.97
C ASN A 251 -8.66 12.69 -0.24
N ASN A 252 -8.44 13.64 -1.15
CA ASN A 252 -9.26 13.89 -2.34
C ASN A 252 -10.62 14.55 -2.07
N GLY A 253 -10.80 15.19 -0.92
CA GLY A 253 -12.01 15.96 -0.60
C GLY A 253 -12.11 17.25 -1.42
N LYS A 254 -13.34 17.54 -1.89
CA LYS A 254 -13.67 18.82 -2.53
C LYS A 254 -14.43 19.67 -1.52
N LEU A 255 -13.72 20.42 -0.70
CA LEU A 255 -14.33 21.32 0.26
C LEU A 255 -14.00 22.77 -0.10
N PRO A 256 -14.96 23.69 0.02
CA PRO A 256 -14.69 25.11 -0.21
C PRO A 256 -13.73 25.65 0.86
N LEU A 257 -12.78 26.48 0.42
CA LEU A 257 -11.74 27.07 1.28
C LEU A 257 -11.78 28.58 1.20
N THR A 258 -11.74 29.25 2.34
CA THR A 258 -11.43 30.68 2.41
C THR A 258 -9.93 30.94 2.34
N LEU A 259 -9.52 32.11 1.91
CA LEU A 259 -8.10 32.50 1.91
C LEU A 259 -7.47 32.43 3.35
N LYS A 260 -8.28 32.71 4.37
CA LYS A 260 -7.85 32.58 5.78
C LYS A 260 -7.52 31.13 6.13
N GLU A 261 -8.39 30.19 5.77
CA GLU A 261 -8.16 28.75 5.99
C GLU A 261 -6.94 28.25 5.24
N VAL A 262 -6.77 28.63 3.98
CA VAL A 262 -5.56 28.30 3.20
C VAL A 262 -4.30 28.72 3.93
N ARG A 263 -4.22 29.96 4.46
CA ARG A 263 -3.07 30.44 5.22
C ARG A 263 -2.79 29.62 6.49
N ILE A 264 -3.85 29.27 7.23
CA ILE A 264 -3.74 28.45 8.45
C ILE A 264 -3.22 27.05 8.08
N LEU A 265 -3.78 26.41 7.04
CA LEU A 265 -3.39 25.08 6.61
C LEU A 265 -1.93 25.03 6.10
N PHE A 266 -1.45 26.09 5.44
CA PHE A 266 -0.01 26.24 5.13
C PHE A 266 0.85 26.28 6.39
N GLY A 267 0.39 26.95 7.45
CA GLY A 267 1.06 26.96 8.75
C GLY A 267 1.18 25.57 9.36
N VAL A 268 0.10 24.79 9.33
CA VAL A 268 0.11 23.38 9.78
C VAL A 268 1.08 22.52 8.98
N LEU A 269 1.02 22.60 7.65
CA LEU A 269 1.94 21.86 6.78
C LEU A 269 3.41 22.23 7.05
N ARG A 270 3.70 23.53 7.29
CA ARG A 270 5.05 23.97 7.64
C ARG A 270 5.54 23.34 8.95
N GLN A 271 4.70 23.23 9.97
CA GLN A 271 5.05 22.58 11.23
C GLN A 271 5.31 21.08 11.04
N ILE A 272 4.46 20.38 10.29
CA ILE A 272 4.67 18.98 9.94
C ILE A 272 6.06 18.82 9.26
N ARG A 273 6.35 19.65 8.27
CA ARG A 273 7.65 19.63 7.59
C ARG A 273 8.83 19.82 8.56
N MET A 274 8.75 20.80 9.46
CA MET A 274 9.83 21.08 10.43
C MET A 274 10.04 19.89 11.37
N GLN A 275 8.95 19.27 11.83
CA GLN A 275 9.01 18.09 12.67
C GLN A 275 9.67 16.90 11.96
N TYR A 276 9.28 16.65 10.70
CA TYR A 276 9.90 15.57 9.92
C TYR A 276 11.36 15.82 9.58
N LEU A 277 11.75 17.07 9.32
CA LEU A 277 13.15 17.42 9.12
C LEU A 277 14.00 17.19 10.39
N SER A 278 13.41 17.31 11.58
CA SER A 278 14.12 16.99 12.82
C SER A 278 14.25 15.49 13.06
N PHE A 279 13.28 14.68 12.60
CA PHE A 279 13.33 13.24 12.74
C PHE A 279 14.20 12.55 11.67
N TYR A 280 14.20 13.08 10.44
CA TYR A 280 14.85 12.50 9.27
C TYR A 280 15.64 13.57 8.49
N PRO A 281 16.72 14.10 9.07
CA PRO A 281 17.50 15.20 8.45
C PRO A 281 18.13 14.77 7.10
N GLU A 282 18.47 13.50 6.94
CA GLU A 282 19.04 12.95 5.71
C GLU A 282 18.03 12.88 4.54
N ASP A 283 16.74 12.84 4.84
CA ASP A 283 15.66 12.78 3.84
C ASP A 283 15.10 14.15 3.45
N GLY A 284 15.83 15.22 3.77
CA GLY A 284 15.37 16.60 3.62
C GLY A 284 14.90 17.00 2.23
N VAL A 285 15.44 16.39 1.16
CA VAL A 285 14.96 16.63 -0.22
C VAL A 285 13.57 16.01 -0.40
N GLY A 286 13.39 14.74 -0.06
CA GLY A 286 12.11 14.05 -0.15
C GLY A 286 11.02 14.71 0.70
N ILE A 287 11.34 15.10 1.93
CA ILE A 287 10.44 15.83 2.82
C ILE A 287 9.96 17.14 2.19
N ARG A 288 10.87 17.91 1.53
CA ARG A 288 10.48 19.14 0.81
C ARG A 288 9.56 18.84 -0.37
N VAL A 289 9.83 17.79 -1.14
CA VAL A 289 8.98 17.38 -2.27
C VAL A 289 7.58 17.01 -1.77
N GLY A 290 7.48 16.17 -0.73
CA GLY A 290 6.20 15.79 -0.12
C GLY A 290 5.43 17.01 0.42
N PHE A 291 6.13 17.94 1.07
CA PHE A 291 5.53 19.19 1.53
C PHE A 291 4.98 20.03 0.36
N HIS A 292 5.75 20.21 -0.71
CA HIS A 292 5.31 20.96 -1.89
C HIS A 292 4.10 20.30 -2.56
N TYR A 293 4.05 18.98 -2.61
CA TYR A 293 2.88 18.26 -3.10
C TYR A 293 1.63 18.57 -2.28
N CYS A 294 1.71 18.53 -0.94
CA CYS A 294 0.59 18.88 -0.07
C CYS A 294 0.17 20.36 -0.25
N CYS A 295 1.12 21.27 -0.36
CA CYS A 295 0.87 22.69 -0.63
C CYS A 295 0.17 22.90 -1.98
N TYR A 296 0.65 22.22 -3.03
CA TYR A 296 0.04 22.27 -4.37
C TYR A 296 -1.39 21.72 -4.35
N SER A 297 -1.63 20.62 -3.68
CA SER A 297 -2.96 20.02 -3.55
C SER A 297 -3.95 20.94 -2.85
N LEU A 298 -3.49 21.60 -1.78
CA LEU A 298 -4.26 22.61 -1.06
C LEU A 298 -4.59 23.83 -1.95
N PHE A 299 -3.60 24.34 -2.67
CA PHE A 299 -3.78 25.48 -3.58
C PHE A 299 -4.71 25.13 -4.75
N LYS A 300 -4.57 23.93 -5.32
CA LYS A 300 -5.45 23.43 -6.38
C LYS A 300 -6.91 23.30 -5.93
N ALA A 301 -7.13 22.85 -4.68
CA ALA A 301 -8.47 22.78 -4.08
C ALA A 301 -9.09 24.18 -3.96
N TYR A 302 -8.30 25.18 -3.53
CA TYR A 302 -8.73 26.57 -3.45
C TYR A 302 -9.06 27.19 -4.82
N LEU A 303 -8.19 27.00 -5.84
CA LEU A 303 -8.42 27.54 -7.18
C LEU A 303 -9.66 26.96 -7.88
N LYS A 304 -9.92 25.65 -7.69
CA LYS A 304 -11.08 25.01 -8.31
C LYS A 304 -12.40 25.62 -7.88
N GLN A 305 -12.54 26.12 -6.66
CA GLN A 305 -13.78 26.78 -6.24
C GLN A 305 -13.95 28.16 -6.88
N LEU A 306 -12.85 28.87 -7.18
CA LEU A 306 -12.92 30.18 -7.85
C LEU A 306 -13.40 30.06 -9.30
N SER A 307 -13.14 28.90 -9.95
CA SER A 307 -13.57 28.64 -11.34
C SER A 307 -15.01 28.12 -11.47
N PHE A 308 -15.65 27.71 -10.37
CA PHE A 308 -17.06 27.27 -10.36
C PHE A 308 -18.02 28.32 -9.79
N GLY A 309 -17.51 29.47 -9.36
CA GLY A 309 -18.29 30.60 -8.83
C GLY A 309 -18.47 31.78 -9.80
N SER A 310 -18.11 31.59 -11.08
CA SER A 310 -18.27 32.55 -12.15
C SER A 310 -19.28 32.09 -13.23
#